data_30d6ed7a03e6385af8b0d31591e75c16
#
_entry.id   30d6ed7a03e6385af8b0d31591e75c16
#
_cell.length_a   1.000
_cell.length_b   1.000
_cell.length_c   1.000
_cell.angle_alpha   90.00
_cell.angle_beta   90.00
_cell.angle_gamma   90.00
#
_symmetry.space_group_name_H-M   'P 1'
#
loop_
_entity.id
_entity.type
_entity.pdbx_description
1 polymer ?
#
loop_
_entity_poly.entity_id
_entity_poly.type
_entity_poly.pdbx_seq_one_letter_code
_entity_poly.pdbx_strand_id
1 'polypeptide(L)'
;KQKGVFVSGKDKQVSYASQTWMVLAKVVDKEQGREILSRAFADPKAVKPGSPYLYHYVIQAMVDTGMGKEAKETIKNYWGGMVQKGADTFWEVYDPDNDFISPYQFAPINSYCHAWSCTPIYFIRKYPEIFQK
;
A
#
# COMPACT_ATOMS: atom_id res chain seq x y z
N LYS A 1 -20.33 -1.95 -7.70
CA LYS A 1 -19.13 -2.05 -8.58
C LYS A 1 -19.34 -1.22 -9.85
N GLN A 2 -18.35 -0.48 -10.27
CA GLN A 2 -18.33 0.20 -11.56
C GLN A 2 -17.02 -0.17 -12.26
N LYS A 3 -17.09 -0.58 -13.54
CA LYS A 3 -15.93 -1.05 -14.34
C LYS A 3 -15.09 -2.14 -13.63
N GLY A 4 -15.73 -3.00 -12.84
CA GLY A 4 -15.07 -4.11 -12.15
C GLY A 4 -14.29 -3.73 -10.88
N VAL A 5 -14.42 -2.50 -10.37
CA VAL A 5 -13.82 -2.04 -9.10
C VAL A 5 -14.88 -1.47 -8.16
N PHE A 6 -14.58 -1.39 -6.88
CA PHE A 6 -15.41 -0.68 -5.91
C PHE A 6 -15.15 0.82 -5.98
N VAL A 7 -16.20 1.60 -5.82
CA VAL A 7 -16.13 3.06 -5.84
C VAL A 7 -16.72 3.64 -4.57
N SER A 8 -16.24 4.80 -4.16
CA SER A 8 -16.64 5.50 -2.94
C SER A 8 -17.19 6.89 -3.26
N GLY A 9 -18.15 7.33 -2.46
CA GLY A 9 -18.69 8.68 -2.49
C GLY A 9 -19.51 8.99 -3.73
N LYS A 10 -19.98 10.25 -3.81
CA LYS A 10 -20.78 10.77 -4.93
C LYS A 10 -19.98 10.82 -6.24
N ASP A 11 -18.69 11.09 -6.13
CA ASP A 11 -17.77 11.24 -7.27
C ASP A 11 -17.25 9.90 -7.79
N LYS A 12 -17.74 8.78 -7.22
CA LYS A 12 -17.36 7.42 -7.61
C LYS A 12 -15.85 7.22 -7.63
N GLN A 13 -15.16 7.75 -6.60
CA GLN A 13 -13.72 7.66 -6.45
C GLN A 13 -13.27 6.19 -6.40
N VAL A 14 -12.24 5.87 -7.15
CA VAL A 14 -11.48 4.62 -7.05
C VAL A 14 -10.28 4.86 -6.15
N SER A 15 -10.05 4.00 -5.16
CA SER A 15 -8.88 4.07 -4.29
C SER A 15 -8.34 2.68 -3.99
N TYR A 16 -7.05 2.60 -3.70
CA TYR A 16 -6.42 1.37 -3.21
C TYR A 16 -7.11 0.89 -1.92
N ALA A 17 -7.45 1.83 -1.02
CA ALA A 17 -8.13 1.53 0.23
C ALA A 17 -9.46 0.79 0.02
N SER A 18 -10.31 1.28 -0.88
CA SER A 18 -11.62 0.66 -1.14
C SER A 18 -11.49 -0.79 -1.59
N GLN A 19 -10.54 -1.09 -2.49
CA GLN A 19 -10.32 -2.45 -2.96
C GLN A 19 -9.73 -3.33 -1.86
N THR A 20 -8.71 -2.82 -1.18
CA THR A 20 -8.03 -3.50 -0.08
C THR A 20 -9.02 -3.97 0.99
N TRP A 21 -9.87 -3.09 1.47
CA TRP A 21 -10.83 -3.45 2.51
C TRP A 21 -11.88 -4.44 2.05
N MET A 22 -12.34 -4.38 0.79
CA MET A 22 -13.26 -5.37 0.25
C MET A 22 -12.64 -6.76 0.12
N VAL A 23 -11.35 -6.83 -0.20
CA VAL A 23 -10.60 -8.09 -0.21
C VAL A 23 -10.44 -8.64 1.21
N LEU A 24 -9.93 -7.83 2.14
CA LEU A 24 -9.65 -8.25 3.51
C LEU A 24 -10.93 -8.62 4.28
N ALA A 25 -12.04 -7.93 3.99
CA ALA A 25 -13.36 -8.26 4.53
C ALA A 25 -14.01 -9.48 3.85
N LYS A 26 -13.31 -10.11 2.89
CA LYS A 26 -13.81 -11.29 2.15
C LYS A 26 -15.16 -11.07 1.44
N VAL A 27 -15.42 -9.84 0.99
CA VAL A 27 -16.60 -9.49 0.18
C VAL A 27 -16.51 -10.07 -1.22
N VAL A 28 -15.30 -10.43 -1.64
CA VAL A 28 -14.97 -11.06 -2.92
C VAL A 28 -14.08 -12.28 -2.68
N ASP A 29 -14.11 -13.24 -3.57
CA ASP A 29 -13.18 -14.35 -3.55
C ASP A 29 -11.75 -13.94 -3.97
N LYS A 30 -10.82 -14.91 -3.92
CA LYS A 30 -9.41 -14.67 -4.19
C LYS A 30 -9.15 -14.16 -5.62
N GLU A 31 -9.81 -14.75 -6.61
CA GLU A 31 -9.61 -14.39 -8.02
C GLU A 31 -10.19 -13.03 -8.33
N GLN A 32 -11.41 -12.78 -7.89
CA GLN A 32 -12.05 -11.47 -8.00
C GLN A 32 -11.24 -10.39 -7.28
N GLY A 33 -10.70 -10.70 -6.10
CA GLY A 33 -9.86 -9.78 -5.33
C GLY A 33 -8.59 -9.42 -6.09
N ARG A 34 -7.89 -10.39 -6.67
CA ARG A 34 -6.71 -10.17 -7.51
C ARG A 34 -7.05 -9.27 -8.71
N GLU A 35 -8.15 -9.54 -9.41
CA GLU A 35 -8.57 -8.74 -10.55
C GLU A 35 -8.87 -7.29 -10.17
N ILE A 36 -9.61 -7.10 -9.08
CA ILE A 36 -9.99 -5.78 -8.56
C ILE A 36 -8.76 -4.96 -8.16
N LEU A 37 -7.82 -5.56 -7.42
CA LEU A 37 -6.57 -4.92 -7.05
C LEU A 37 -5.75 -4.55 -8.28
N SER A 38 -5.56 -5.48 -9.22
CA SER A 38 -4.81 -5.24 -10.45
C SER A 38 -5.37 -4.09 -11.26
N ARG A 39 -6.71 -4.01 -11.39
CA ARG A 39 -7.38 -2.91 -12.09
C ARG A 39 -7.18 -1.56 -11.40
N ALA A 40 -7.29 -1.53 -10.07
CA ALA A 40 -7.08 -0.31 -9.31
C ALA A 40 -5.62 0.17 -9.37
N PHE A 41 -4.66 -0.76 -9.31
CA PHE A 41 -3.23 -0.42 -9.39
C PHE A 41 -2.81 0.08 -10.78
N ALA A 42 -3.50 -0.38 -11.83
CA ALA A 42 -3.28 0.09 -13.20
C ALA A 42 -4.00 1.42 -13.52
N ASP A 43 -4.91 1.89 -12.68
CA ASP A 43 -5.61 3.16 -12.90
C ASP A 43 -4.77 4.34 -12.36
N PRO A 44 -4.25 5.21 -13.23
CA PRO A 44 -3.44 6.36 -12.80
C PRO A 44 -4.25 7.40 -12.00
N LYS A 45 -5.57 7.32 -12.02
CA LYS A 45 -6.48 8.20 -11.27
C LYS A 45 -6.88 7.60 -9.92
N ALA A 46 -6.54 6.35 -9.65
CA ALA A 46 -6.84 5.74 -8.38
C ALA A 46 -6.06 6.41 -7.25
N VAL A 47 -6.75 6.72 -6.16
CA VAL A 47 -6.13 7.32 -4.98
C VAL A 47 -5.25 6.29 -4.30
N LYS A 48 -3.96 6.60 -4.26
CA LYS A 48 -2.93 5.79 -3.59
C LYS A 48 -2.93 6.03 -2.07
N PRO A 49 -2.37 5.10 -1.27
CA PRO A 49 -2.11 5.36 0.14
C PRO A 49 -1.20 6.56 0.36
N GLY A 50 -1.54 7.42 1.31
CA GLY A 50 -0.69 8.56 1.69
C GLY A 50 0.33 8.22 2.79
N SER A 51 0.29 6.99 3.32
CA SER A 51 1.20 6.59 4.41
C SER A 51 1.54 5.10 4.35
N PRO A 52 2.68 4.69 4.93
CA PRO A 52 3.06 3.28 5.07
C PRO A 52 2.05 2.45 5.84
N TYR A 53 1.30 3.06 6.76
CA TYR A 53 0.24 2.39 7.52
C TYR A 53 -0.79 1.71 6.60
N LEU A 54 -1.32 2.42 5.62
CA LEU A 54 -2.31 1.82 4.71
C LEU A 54 -1.67 0.84 3.73
N TYR A 55 -0.42 1.05 3.34
CA TYR A 55 0.32 0.09 2.52
C TYR A 55 0.47 -1.29 3.19
N HIS A 56 0.51 -1.36 4.53
CA HIS A 56 0.48 -2.64 5.24
C HIS A 56 -0.72 -3.50 4.82
N TYR A 57 -1.89 -2.91 4.79
CA TYR A 57 -3.13 -3.62 4.42
C TYR A 57 -3.19 -3.92 2.92
N VAL A 58 -2.66 -3.04 2.09
CA VAL A 58 -2.52 -3.29 0.64
C VAL A 58 -1.64 -4.52 0.41
N ILE A 59 -0.47 -4.61 1.05
CA ILE A 59 0.42 -5.77 0.96
C ILE A 59 -0.29 -7.05 1.45
N GLN A 60 -1.02 -6.98 2.57
CA GLN A 60 -1.76 -8.14 3.06
C GLN A 60 -2.82 -8.60 2.03
N ALA A 61 -3.58 -7.68 1.45
CA ALA A 61 -4.57 -8.02 0.43
C ALA A 61 -3.91 -8.63 -0.84
N MET A 62 -2.74 -8.13 -1.23
CA MET A 62 -1.96 -8.71 -2.34
C MET A 62 -1.52 -10.14 -2.02
N VAL A 63 -1.00 -10.40 -0.83
CA VAL A 63 -0.60 -11.75 -0.39
C VAL A 63 -1.81 -12.69 -0.38
N ASP A 64 -2.93 -12.28 0.22
CA ASP A 64 -4.16 -13.08 0.33
C ASP A 64 -4.74 -13.44 -1.04
N THR A 65 -4.54 -12.59 -2.04
CA THR A 65 -5.00 -12.81 -3.43
C THR A 65 -3.95 -13.48 -4.33
N GLY A 66 -2.81 -13.89 -3.78
CA GLY A 66 -1.76 -14.60 -4.51
C GLY A 66 -0.87 -13.70 -5.37
N MET A 67 -0.79 -12.41 -5.05
CA MET A 67 0.08 -11.42 -5.70
C MET A 67 1.39 -11.24 -4.90
N GLY A 68 2.00 -12.35 -4.46
CA GLY A 68 3.17 -12.29 -3.57
C GLY A 68 4.39 -11.63 -4.21
N LYS A 69 4.61 -11.82 -5.52
CA LYS A 69 5.69 -11.18 -6.26
C LYS A 69 5.51 -9.66 -6.30
N GLU A 70 4.33 -9.21 -6.65
CA GLU A 70 3.98 -7.79 -6.72
C GLU A 70 4.03 -7.14 -5.32
N ALA A 71 3.61 -7.86 -4.29
CA ALA A 71 3.72 -7.43 -2.90
C ALA A 71 5.19 -7.20 -2.48
N LYS A 72 6.09 -8.14 -2.84
CA LYS A 72 7.52 -8.01 -2.58
C LYS A 72 8.13 -6.81 -3.30
N GLU A 73 7.81 -6.62 -4.58
CA GLU A 73 8.28 -5.46 -5.34
C GLU A 73 7.71 -4.13 -4.79
N THR A 74 6.46 -4.12 -4.31
CA THR A 74 5.89 -2.94 -3.67
C THR A 74 6.65 -2.57 -2.40
N ILE A 75 7.00 -3.54 -1.55
CA ILE A 75 7.84 -3.30 -0.36
C ILE A 75 9.20 -2.74 -0.76
N LYS A 76 9.89 -3.36 -1.72
CA LYS A 76 11.19 -2.90 -2.18
C LYS A 76 11.16 -1.48 -2.72
N ASN A 77 10.15 -1.15 -3.53
CA ASN A 77 10.06 0.17 -4.16
C ASN A 77 9.67 1.25 -3.14
N TYR A 78 8.67 0.99 -2.30
CA TYR A 78 8.15 2.01 -1.39
C TYR A 78 9.10 2.24 -0.20
N TRP A 79 9.41 1.21 0.59
CA TRP A 79 10.32 1.35 1.72
C TRP A 79 11.78 1.47 1.30
N GLY A 80 12.18 0.80 0.23
CA GLY A 80 13.51 0.98 -0.37
C GLY A 80 13.72 2.40 -0.89
N GLY A 81 12.67 3.05 -1.41
CA GLY A 81 12.70 4.46 -1.78
C GLY A 81 13.02 5.39 -0.60
N MET A 82 12.45 5.13 0.59
CA MET A 82 12.82 5.87 1.81
C MET A 82 14.32 5.70 2.13
N VAL A 83 14.83 4.47 2.08
CA VAL A 83 16.25 4.16 2.34
C VAL A 83 17.17 4.88 1.34
N GLN A 84 16.80 4.90 0.05
CA GLN A 84 17.56 5.61 -0.99
C GLN A 84 17.59 7.12 -0.76
N LYS A 85 16.56 7.68 -0.12
CA LYS A 85 16.49 9.10 0.30
C LYS A 85 17.18 9.36 1.65
N GLY A 86 17.89 8.37 2.22
CA GLY A 86 18.68 8.50 3.44
C GLY A 86 17.96 8.15 4.73
N ALA A 87 16.82 7.45 4.67
CA ALA A 87 16.14 6.99 5.87
C ALA A 87 16.97 5.92 6.59
N ASP A 88 17.33 6.16 7.83
CA ASP A 88 17.89 5.20 8.78
C ASP A 88 16.79 4.54 9.65
N THR A 89 15.62 5.16 9.69
CA THR A 89 14.38 4.65 10.28
C THR A 89 13.23 4.87 9.32
N PHE A 90 12.11 4.16 9.46
CA PHE A 90 10.96 4.34 8.57
C PHE A 90 10.12 5.56 8.96
N TRP A 91 9.74 6.31 7.93
CA TRP A 91 9.03 7.59 8.06
C TRP A 91 7.52 7.40 8.21
N GLU A 92 6.87 8.34 8.87
CA GLU A 92 5.42 8.40 9.06
C GLU A 92 4.65 8.47 7.74
N VAL A 93 5.14 9.28 6.82
CA VAL A 93 4.59 9.48 5.48
C VAL A 93 5.70 9.44 4.45
N TYR A 94 5.39 8.99 3.26
CA TYR A 94 6.32 8.96 2.15
C TYR A 94 5.57 9.02 0.82
N ASP A 95 6.03 9.90 -0.05
CA ASP A 95 5.63 9.96 -1.45
C ASP A 95 6.91 10.01 -2.30
N PRO A 96 7.10 9.07 -3.26
CA PRO A 96 8.27 9.08 -4.13
C PRO A 96 8.46 10.39 -4.90
N ASP A 97 7.36 11.05 -5.23
CA ASP A 97 7.30 12.22 -6.11
C ASP A 97 7.24 13.55 -5.34
N ASN A 98 7.11 13.51 -3.99
CA ASN A 98 6.97 14.71 -3.16
C ASN A 98 7.71 14.58 -1.83
N ASP A 99 8.90 15.17 -1.76
CA ASP A 99 9.73 15.18 -0.55
C ASP A 99 9.16 16.03 0.60
N PHE A 100 8.20 16.90 0.30
CA PHE A 100 7.56 17.80 1.27
C PHE A 100 6.17 17.32 1.70
N ILE A 101 5.81 16.07 1.39
CA ILE A 101 4.51 15.52 1.82
C ILE A 101 4.38 15.60 3.34
N SER A 102 3.26 16.13 3.80
CA SER A 102 2.93 16.19 5.23
C SER A 102 1.42 16.27 5.43
N PRO A 103 0.84 15.44 6.29
CA PRO A 103 -0.55 15.57 6.70
C PRO A 103 -0.79 16.85 7.52
N TYR A 104 0.30 17.45 8.02
CA TYR A 104 0.28 18.66 8.85
C TYR A 104 0.55 19.92 8.04
N GLN A 105 0.72 19.83 6.72
CA GLN A 105 1.12 20.93 5.83
C GLN A 105 2.49 21.55 6.18
N PHE A 106 3.29 20.86 6.99
CA PHE A 106 4.62 21.30 7.40
C PHE A 106 5.53 20.08 7.60
N ALA A 107 6.32 19.73 6.58
CA ALA A 107 7.14 18.52 6.56
C ALA A 107 8.10 18.35 7.76
N PRO A 108 8.72 19.41 8.34
CA PRO A 108 9.63 19.25 9.46
C PRO A 108 9.02 18.63 10.73
N ILE A 109 7.70 18.61 10.88
CA ILE A 109 7.05 17.97 12.05
C ILE A 109 6.62 16.52 11.79
N ASN A 110 6.83 15.99 10.60
CA ASN A 110 6.61 14.56 10.33
C ASN A 110 7.53 13.72 11.23
N SER A 111 7.05 12.58 11.69
CA SER A 111 7.89 11.61 12.36
C SER A 111 8.77 10.86 11.36
N TYR A 112 10.07 10.91 11.55
CA TYR A 112 11.05 10.16 10.77
C TYR A 112 11.45 8.84 11.43
N CYS A 113 10.83 8.47 12.55
CA CYS A 113 10.91 7.18 13.22
C CYS A 113 9.52 6.75 13.69
N HIS A 114 8.73 6.18 12.78
CA HIS A 114 7.32 5.92 13.02
C HIS A 114 7.00 4.42 13.03
N ALA A 115 6.49 3.91 14.16
CA ALA A 115 6.24 2.49 14.38
C ALA A 115 5.29 1.84 13.36
N TRP A 116 4.25 2.55 12.90
CA TRP A 116 3.32 1.99 11.92
C TRP A 116 3.93 1.72 10.53
N SER A 117 5.16 2.17 10.32
CA SER A 117 5.89 1.97 9.07
C SER A 117 6.76 0.70 9.06
N CYS A 118 6.77 -0.07 10.17
CA CYS A 118 7.57 -1.29 10.30
C CYS A 118 6.99 -2.51 9.55
N THR A 119 6.13 -2.29 8.59
CA THR A 119 5.52 -3.32 7.73
C THR A 119 6.49 -4.35 7.17
N PRO A 120 7.67 -3.99 6.60
CA PRO A 120 8.55 -4.97 5.97
C PRO A 120 8.94 -6.12 6.89
N ILE A 121 9.29 -5.83 8.15
CA ILE A 121 9.72 -6.88 9.08
C ILE A 121 8.60 -7.88 9.41
N TYR A 122 7.35 -7.40 9.48
CA TYR A 122 6.20 -8.27 9.70
C TYR A 122 6.04 -9.26 8.55
N PHE A 123 6.05 -8.80 7.30
CA PHE A 123 5.85 -9.67 6.13
C PHE A 123 7.02 -10.61 5.89
N ILE A 124 8.26 -10.15 6.08
CA ILE A 124 9.46 -11.00 5.99
C ILE A 124 9.40 -12.16 6.96
N ARG A 125 8.90 -11.94 8.18
CA ARG A 125 8.77 -12.98 9.20
C ARG A 125 7.56 -13.89 8.99
N LYS A 126 6.43 -13.32 8.58
CA LYS A 126 5.17 -14.07 8.45
C LYS A 126 5.10 -14.90 7.17
N TYR A 127 5.73 -14.44 6.10
CA TYR A 127 5.70 -15.06 4.77
C TYR A 127 7.10 -15.20 4.17
N PRO A 128 8.02 -15.95 4.83
CA PRO A 128 9.41 -16.06 4.39
C PRO A 128 9.54 -16.64 2.98
N GLU A 129 8.62 -17.51 2.58
CA GLU A 129 8.59 -18.10 1.24
C GLU A 129 8.36 -17.08 0.12
N ILE A 130 7.76 -15.95 0.43
CA ILE A 130 7.53 -14.84 -0.52
C ILE A 130 8.66 -13.81 -0.44
N PHE A 131 9.05 -13.41 0.77
CA PHE A 131 9.86 -12.22 0.98
C PHE A 131 11.36 -12.49 1.18
N GLN A 132 11.75 -13.72 1.55
CA GLN A 132 13.17 -14.07 1.77
C GLN A 132 13.85 -14.80 0.60
N LYS A 133 13.08 -15.18 -0.43
CA LYS A 133 13.61 -15.86 -1.62
C LYS A 133 14.05 -14.90 -2.70
#